data_97b9a33f1a8659072d8ed2a4cc60002a
#
_entry.id   97b9a33f1a8659072d8ed2a4cc60002a
#
_cell.length_a   1.000
_cell.length_b   1.000
_cell.length_c   1.000
_cell.angle_alpha   90.00
_cell.angle_beta   90.00
_cell.angle_gamma   90.00
#
_symmetry.space_group_name_H-M   'P 1'
#
loop_
_entity.id
_entity.type
_entity.pdbx_description
1 polymer ?
#
loop_
_entity_poly.entity_id
_entity_poly.type
_entity_poly.pdbx_seq_one_letter_code
_entity_poly.pdbx_strand_id
1 'polypeptide(L)'
;MVINLETKNSQSKQKIKHKKHLNYLYIEAFFKQFLKAIICALIIIGITILFTGAEIVEYVICQQDSFITFLNNIQGFLEISIAIYSAVISIFATAKTTVTEKLSKNNSHISFIVTISVGFIANIIAVYLNVLVTSFGANGILILAAMILTLISICYMIIFLAALIKIFALCVENSAKEAQEEEAKYNSIQTTLEKIERKLK
;
A
#
# COMPACT_ATOMS: atom_id res chain seq x y z
N MET A 1 43.16 26.25 5.65
CA MET A 1 41.75 26.60 5.89
C MET A 1 40.82 26.49 4.67
N VAL A 2 41.37 26.38 3.47
CA VAL A 2 40.58 26.35 2.18
C VAL A 2 39.98 24.96 1.88
N ILE A 3 40.64 23.88 2.29
CA ILE A 3 40.21 22.48 2.00
C ILE A 3 38.86 22.11 2.63
N ASN A 4 38.45 22.76 3.70
CA ASN A 4 37.20 22.46 4.43
C ASN A 4 35.93 23.05 3.78
N LEU A 5 36.05 23.99 2.88
CA LEU A 5 34.93 24.66 2.19
C LEU A 5 34.51 23.92 0.92
N GLU A 6 35.44 23.32 0.18
CA GLU A 6 35.12 22.56 -1.04
C GLU A 6 34.44 21.22 -0.71
N THR A 7 34.86 20.53 0.35
CA THR A 7 34.22 19.29 0.82
C THR A 7 32.81 19.51 1.31
N LYS A 8 32.55 20.61 2.02
CA LYS A 8 31.18 20.99 2.46
C LYS A 8 30.28 21.31 1.29
N ASN A 9 30.80 21.96 0.25
CA ASN A 9 30.03 22.35 -0.93
C ASN A 9 29.69 21.16 -1.84
N SER A 10 30.60 20.17 -1.96
CA SER A 10 30.36 18.94 -2.69
C SER A 10 29.35 18.03 -1.97
N GLN A 11 29.40 17.94 -0.64
CA GLN A 11 28.43 17.19 0.16
C GLN A 11 27.03 17.81 0.11
N SER A 12 26.92 19.15 0.11
CA SER A 12 25.63 19.83 -0.03
C SER A 12 25.00 19.59 -1.41
N LYS A 13 25.80 19.66 -2.49
CA LYS A 13 25.33 19.37 -3.86
C LYS A 13 24.88 17.91 -4.03
N GLN A 14 25.60 16.96 -3.43
CA GLN A 14 25.20 15.55 -3.44
C GLN A 14 23.88 15.32 -2.68
N LYS A 15 23.69 15.93 -1.50
CA LYS A 15 22.45 15.87 -0.74
C LYS A 15 21.25 16.42 -1.51
N ILE A 16 21.43 17.55 -2.20
CA ILE A 16 20.38 18.19 -3.03
C ILE A 16 20.01 17.28 -4.22
N LYS A 17 21.01 16.69 -4.89
CA LYS A 17 20.78 15.78 -6.03
C LYS A 17 20.05 14.51 -5.57
N HIS A 18 20.44 13.94 -4.44
CA HIS A 18 19.78 12.76 -3.86
C HIS A 18 18.32 13.05 -3.46
N LYS A 19 18.05 14.21 -2.83
CA LYS A 19 16.69 14.63 -2.46
C LYS A 19 15.79 14.85 -3.67
N LYS A 20 16.32 15.44 -4.77
CA LYS A 20 15.56 15.61 -6.02
C LYS A 20 15.22 14.25 -6.66
N HIS A 21 16.16 13.33 -6.68
CA HIS A 21 15.94 11.98 -7.21
C HIS A 21 14.89 11.21 -6.39
N LEU A 22 14.94 11.32 -5.06
CA LEU A 22 13.97 10.69 -4.18
C LEU A 22 12.55 11.24 -4.40
N ASN A 23 12.40 12.56 -4.51
CA ASN A 23 11.10 13.19 -4.80
C ASN A 23 10.53 12.71 -6.14
N TYR A 24 11.37 12.56 -7.17
CA TYR A 24 10.95 12.04 -8.47
C TYR A 24 10.40 10.60 -8.36
N LEU A 25 11.06 9.73 -7.60
CA LEU A 25 10.62 8.36 -7.37
C LEU A 25 9.25 8.31 -6.65
N TYR A 26 9.01 9.20 -5.68
CA TYR A 26 7.70 9.28 -5.02
C TYR A 26 6.59 9.74 -5.97
N ILE A 27 6.87 10.73 -6.83
CA ILE A 27 5.93 11.23 -7.82
C ILE A 27 5.60 10.14 -8.84
N GLU A 28 6.62 9.46 -9.37
CA GLU A 28 6.43 8.34 -10.31
C GLU A 28 5.63 7.20 -9.68
N ALA A 29 5.94 6.83 -8.44
CA ALA A 29 5.19 5.81 -7.70
C ALA A 29 3.72 6.21 -7.50
N PHE A 30 3.46 7.48 -7.16
CA PHE A 30 2.11 8.03 -7.03
C PHE A 30 1.32 7.89 -8.34
N PHE A 31 1.85 8.38 -9.46
CA PHE A 31 1.16 8.28 -10.75
C PHE A 31 0.90 6.83 -11.16
N LYS A 32 1.88 5.95 -10.95
CA LYS A 32 1.74 4.53 -11.27
C LYS A 32 0.63 3.86 -10.44
N GLN A 33 0.53 4.15 -9.15
CA GLN A 33 -0.51 3.60 -8.28
C GLN A 33 -1.87 4.24 -8.58
N PHE A 34 -1.91 5.53 -8.86
CA PHE A 34 -3.12 6.24 -9.26
C PHE A 34 -3.70 5.67 -10.56
N LEU A 35 -2.86 5.42 -11.57
CA LEU A 35 -3.28 4.78 -12.82
C LEU A 35 -3.86 3.38 -12.59
N LYS A 36 -3.24 2.58 -11.71
CA LYS A 36 -3.78 1.26 -11.34
C LYS A 36 -5.15 1.36 -10.68
N ALA A 37 -5.35 2.35 -9.79
CA ALA A 37 -6.63 2.55 -9.15
C ALA A 37 -7.73 2.94 -10.16
N ILE A 38 -7.41 3.80 -11.13
CA ILE A 38 -8.33 4.15 -12.23
C ILE A 38 -8.68 2.90 -13.04
N ILE A 39 -7.70 2.10 -13.46
CA ILE A 39 -7.95 0.88 -14.22
C ILE A 39 -8.83 -0.09 -13.41
N CYS A 40 -8.54 -0.27 -12.13
CA CYS A 40 -9.36 -1.10 -11.24
C CYS A 40 -10.81 -0.57 -11.14
N ALA A 41 -10.99 0.74 -10.99
CA ALA A 41 -12.31 1.39 -10.96
C ALA A 41 -13.08 1.17 -12.26
N LEU A 42 -12.42 1.34 -13.41
CA LEU A 42 -13.03 1.10 -14.72
C LEU A 42 -13.46 -0.37 -14.91
N ILE A 43 -12.65 -1.32 -14.42
CA ILE A 43 -12.99 -2.75 -14.43
C ILE A 43 -14.24 -3.00 -13.58
N ILE A 44 -14.30 -2.47 -12.35
CA ILE A 44 -15.45 -2.64 -11.46
C ILE A 44 -16.71 -2.03 -12.10
N ILE A 45 -16.63 -0.82 -12.63
CA ILE A 45 -17.74 -0.17 -13.34
C ILE A 45 -18.17 -1.02 -14.55
N GLY A 46 -17.23 -1.48 -15.36
CA GLY A 46 -17.51 -2.32 -16.52
C GLY A 46 -18.21 -3.63 -16.14
N ILE A 47 -17.74 -4.30 -15.09
CA ILE A 47 -18.37 -5.52 -14.56
C ILE A 47 -19.80 -5.19 -14.08
N THR A 48 -19.97 -4.11 -13.33
CA THR A 48 -21.28 -3.69 -12.82
C THR A 48 -22.26 -3.45 -13.97
N ILE A 49 -21.86 -2.71 -15.01
CA ILE A 49 -22.70 -2.45 -16.18
C ILE A 49 -23.05 -3.75 -16.93
N LEU A 50 -22.11 -4.70 -17.04
CA LEU A 50 -22.36 -5.99 -17.69
C LEU A 50 -23.43 -6.83 -16.97
N PHE A 51 -23.44 -6.80 -15.62
CA PHE A 51 -24.38 -7.59 -14.82
C PHE A 51 -25.74 -6.90 -14.63
N THR A 52 -25.79 -5.57 -14.63
CA THR A 52 -26.99 -4.82 -14.26
C THR A 52 -27.62 -4.04 -15.43
N GLY A 53 -26.92 -3.98 -16.57
CA GLY A 53 -27.35 -3.20 -17.74
C GLY A 53 -27.08 -1.70 -17.58
N ALA A 54 -27.23 -0.96 -18.68
CA ALA A 54 -27.03 0.50 -18.69
C ALA A 54 -28.11 1.28 -17.88
N GLU A 55 -29.22 0.63 -17.57
CA GLU A 55 -30.32 1.19 -16.77
C GLU A 55 -29.87 1.58 -15.35
N ILE A 56 -28.77 0.99 -14.85
CA ILE A 56 -28.23 1.34 -13.54
C ILE A 56 -27.77 2.79 -13.48
N VAL A 57 -27.28 3.35 -14.56
CA VAL A 57 -26.84 4.75 -14.60
C VAL A 57 -28.04 5.68 -14.47
N GLU A 58 -29.15 5.34 -15.11
CA GLU A 58 -30.41 6.09 -15.03
C GLU A 58 -31.05 5.92 -13.65
N TYR A 59 -31.05 4.70 -13.12
CA TYR A 59 -31.52 4.38 -11.77
C TYR A 59 -30.75 5.14 -10.69
N VAL A 60 -29.41 5.23 -10.86
CA VAL A 60 -28.49 5.95 -10.00
C VAL A 60 -28.80 7.43 -9.93
N ILE A 61 -29.11 8.05 -11.08
CA ILE A 61 -29.40 9.48 -11.14
C ILE A 61 -30.79 9.79 -10.60
N CYS A 62 -31.74 8.87 -10.75
CA CYS A 62 -33.15 9.08 -10.39
C CYS A 62 -33.53 8.69 -8.95
N GLN A 63 -32.75 7.86 -8.27
CA GLN A 63 -33.07 7.38 -6.91
C GLN A 63 -32.01 7.75 -5.88
N GLN A 64 -31.96 9.01 -5.46
CA GLN A 64 -31.05 9.53 -4.44
C GLN A 64 -31.08 8.73 -3.12
N ASP A 65 -32.25 8.29 -2.68
CA ASP A 65 -32.41 7.54 -1.42
C ASP A 65 -31.68 6.17 -1.43
N SER A 66 -31.67 5.49 -2.58
CA SER A 66 -30.94 4.23 -2.74
C SER A 66 -29.41 4.42 -2.62
N PHE A 67 -28.91 5.57 -3.08
CA PHE A 67 -27.50 5.92 -2.94
C PHE A 67 -27.10 6.25 -1.53
N ILE A 68 -27.90 7.03 -0.83
CA ILE A 68 -27.68 7.33 0.58
C ILE A 68 -27.64 6.02 1.37
N THR A 69 -28.55 5.10 1.08
CA THR A 69 -28.55 3.76 1.70
C THR A 69 -27.28 2.98 1.37
N PHE A 70 -26.82 3.00 0.12
CA PHE A 70 -25.57 2.37 -0.28
C PHE A 70 -24.36 2.98 0.44
N LEU A 71 -24.25 4.31 0.49
CA LEU A 71 -23.17 5.01 1.18
C LEU A 71 -23.14 4.69 2.67
N ASN A 72 -24.30 4.61 3.32
CA ASN A 72 -24.41 4.18 4.72
C ASN A 72 -23.92 2.75 4.93
N ASN A 73 -24.32 1.83 4.05
CA ASN A 73 -23.92 0.42 4.16
C ASN A 73 -22.40 0.22 3.97
N ILE A 74 -21.77 1.00 3.08
CA ILE A 74 -20.35 0.88 2.78
C ILE A 74 -19.45 1.63 3.78
N GLN A 75 -20.03 2.54 4.56
CA GLN A 75 -19.26 3.34 5.51
C GLN A 75 -18.50 2.47 6.52
N GLY A 76 -19.15 1.44 7.08
CA GLY A 76 -18.48 0.51 8.00
C GLY A 76 -17.28 -0.18 7.37
N PHE A 77 -17.33 -0.53 6.07
CA PHE A 77 -16.19 -1.08 5.35
C PHE A 77 -15.04 -0.09 5.23
N LEU A 78 -15.31 1.19 4.95
CA LEU A 78 -14.29 2.23 4.87
C LEU A 78 -13.63 2.49 6.23
N GLU A 79 -14.38 2.47 7.31
CA GLU A 79 -13.87 2.62 8.69
C GLU A 79 -12.96 1.45 9.08
N ILE A 80 -13.35 0.22 8.76
CA ILE A 80 -12.50 -0.98 8.94
C ILE A 80 -11.23 -0.84 8.10
N SER A 81 -11.33 -0.35 6.87
CA SER A 81 -10.17 -0.11 6.00
C SER A 81 -9.17 0.88 6.62
N ILE A 82 -9.67 1.97 7.23
CA ILE A 82 -8.83 2.94 7.95
C ILE A 82 -8.10 2.26 9.11
N ALA A 83 -8.79 1.41 9.88
CA ALA A 83 -8.18 0.67 10.98
C ALA A 83 -7.07 -0.28 10.49
N ILE A 84 -7.30 -0.99 9.38
CA ILE A 84 -6.30 -1.87 8.77
C ILE A 84 -5.08 -1.08 8.30
N TYR A 85 -5.26 0.05 7.59
CA TYR A 85 -4.14 0.92 7.18
C TYR A 85 -3.34 1.39 8.39
N SER A 86 -4.03 1.85 9.46
CA SER A 86 -3.38 2.32 10.69
C SER A 86 -2.58 1.23 11.38
N ALA A 87 -3.13 0.01 11.48
CA ALA A 87 -2.44 -1.14 12.07
C ALA A 87 -1.17 -1.50 11.27
N VAL A 88 -1.27 -1.53 9.93
CA VAL A 88 -0.12 -1.84 9.08
C VAL A 88 0.95 -0.76 9.17
N ILE A 89 0.58 0.53 9.16
CA ILE A 89 1.53 1.64 9.36
C ILE A 89 2.27 1.47 10.70
N SER A 90 1.54 1.15 11.78
CA SER A 90 2.13 0.95 13.11
C SER A 90 3.11 -0.22 13.15
N ILE A 91 2.75 -1.36 12.52
CA ILE A 91 3.62 -2.53 12.43
C ILE A 91 4.91 -2.17 11.66
N PHE A 92 4.79 -1.53 10.50
CA PHE A 92 5.96 -1.17 9.71
C PHE A 92 6.82 -0.08 10.33
N ALA A 93 6.25 0.83 11.12
CA ALA A 93 7.00 1.84 11.86
C ALA A 93 7.83 1.25 13.00
N THR A 94 7.36 0.17 13.61
CA THR A 94 8.02 -0.47 14.76
C THR A 94 8.90 -1.66 14.37
N ALA A 95 8.63 -2.32 13.25
CA ALA A 95 9.36 -3.51 12.82
C ALA A 95 10.73 -3.17 12.22
N LYS A 96 11.80 -3.41 12.99
CA LYS A 96 13.17 -3.51 12.47
C LYS A 96 13.39 -4.93 11.95
N THR A 97 12.80 -5.28 10.83
CA THR A 97 12.90 -6.64 10.28
C THR A 97 13.78 -6.69 9.02
N THR A 98 14.38 -7.84 8.75
CA THR A 98 15.04 -8.19 7.47
C THR A 98 14.16 -7.88 6.25
N VAL A 99 12.84 -7.87 6.41
CA VAL A 99 11.85 -7.54 5.39
C VAL A 99 11.90 -6.06 5.01
N THR A 100 11.97 -5.15 5.99
CA THR A 100 12.08 -3.70 5.72
C THR A 100 13.40 -3.38 5.03
N GLU A 101 14.48 -4.08 5.36
CA GLU A 101 15.78 -3.92 4.71
C GLU A 101 15.76 -4.41 3.25
N LYS A 102 15.16 -5.58 2.96
CA LYS A 102 15.02 -6.11 1.60
C LYS A 102 14.07 -5.28 0.73
N LEU A 103 12.96 -4.79 1.29
CA LEU A 103 12.07 -3.84 0.62
C LEU A 103 12.80 -2.54 0.27
N SER A 104 13.69 -2.08 1.13
CA SER A 104 14.51 -0.89 0.90
C SER A 104 15.47 -1.06 -0.28
N LYS A 105 16.11 -2.22 -0.44
CA LYS A 105 17.05 -2.48 -1.54
C LYS A 105 16.42 -2.40 -2.95
N ASN A 106 15.15 -2.74 -3.08
CA ASN A 106 14.45 -2.80 -4.38
C ASN A 106 13.59 -1.58 -4.69
N ASN A 107 13.66 -0.48 -3.92
CA ASN A 107 12.78 0.68 -4.00
C ASN A 107 11.27 0.35 -3.93
N SER A 108 10.92 -0.91 -3.63
CA SER A 108 9.54 -1.37 -3.49
C SER A 108 8.85 -0.73 -2.29
N HIS A 109 9.63 -0.34 -1.27
CA HIS A 109 9.14 0.39 -0.10
C HIS A 109 8.48 1.71 -0.47
N ILE A 110 9.00 2.45 -1.46
CA ILE A 110 8.43 3.73 -1.90
C ILE A 110 7.03 3.51 -2.46
N SER A 111 6.87 2.54 -3.37
CA SER A 111 5.57 2.20 -3.93
C SER A 111 4.57 1.75 -2.86
N PHE A 112 5.03 0.99 -1.88
CA PHE A 112 4.21 0.51 -0.77
C PHE A 112 3.76 1.66 0.17
N ILE A 113 4.69 2.53 0.57
CA ILE A 113 4.40 3.71 1.40
C ILE A 113 3.41 4.62 0.68
N VAL A 114 3.61 4.88 -0.61
CA VAL A 114 2.69 5.70 -1.42
C VAL A 114 1.30 5.07 -1.46
N THR A 115 1.20 3.76 -1.70
CA THR A 115 -0.10 3.06 -1.73
C THR A 115 -0.85 3.18 -0.40
N ILE A 116 -0.16 2.95 0.73
CA ILE A 116 -0.75 3.08 2.05
C ILE A 116 -1.19 4.53 2.31
N SER A 117 -0.31 5.51 2.08
CA SER A 117 -0.59 6.91 2.39
C SER A 117 -1.77 7.44 1.57
N VAL A 118 -1.78 7.17 0.27
CA VAL A 118 -2.86 7.63 -0.61
C VAL A 118 -4.16 6.90 -0.30
N GLY A 119 -4.13 5.58 -0.11
CA GLY A 119 -5.30 4.80 0.25
C GLY A 119 -5.89 5.23 1.60
N PHE A 120 -5.06 5.46 2.60
CA PHE A 120 -5.48 5.95 3.91
C PHE A 120 -6.17 7.32 3.83
N ILE A 121 -5.54 8.30 3.14
CA ILE A 121 -6.11 9.63 2.95
C ILE A 121 -7.42 9.57 2.15
N ALA A 122 -7.45 8.79 1.06
CA ALA A 122 -8.66 8.62 0.24
C ALA A 122 -9.83 8.04 1.05
N ASN A 123 -9.56 7.06 1.93
CA ASN A 123 -10.59 6.50 2.82
C ASN A 123 -11.11 7.53 3.82
N ILE A 124 -10.24 8.32 4.46
CA ILE A 124 -10.66 9.38 5.40
C ILE A 124 -11.57 10.39 4.69
N ILE A 125 -11.18 10.85 3.48
CA ILE A 125 -11.97 11.81 2.73
C ILE A 125 -13.30 11.18 2.28
N ALA A 126 -13.32 9.90 1.88
CA ALA A 126 -14.53 9.18 1.51
C ALA A 126 -15.51 9.08 2.68
N VAL A 127 -15.02 8.66 3.87
CA VAL A 127 -15.86 8.62 5.09
C VAL A 127 -16.42 10.01 5.41
N TYR A 128 -15.59 11.04 5.36
CA TYR A 128 -16.03 12.41 5.63
C TYR A 128 -17.13 12.86 4.65
N LEU A 129 -16.95 12.65 3.34
CA LEU A 129 -17.94 12.99 2.34
C LEU A 129 -19.23 12.16 2.50
N ASN A 130 -19.12 10.87 2.82
CA ASN A 130 -20.28 10.03 3.07
C ASN A 130 -21.10 10.53 4.25
N VAL A 131 -20.43 10.89 5.35
CA VAL A 131 -21.10 11.49 6.52
C VAL A 131 -21.79 12.82 6.16
N LEU A 132 -21.15 13.68 5.39
CA LEU A 132 -21.77 14.93 4.94
C LEU A 132 -23.03 14.68 4.10
N VAL A 133 -22.93 13.78 3.12
CA VAL A 133 -24.06 13.44 2.23
C VAL A 133 -25.23 12.85 3.02
N THR A 134 -24.95 11.93 3.94
CA THR A 134 -25.99 11.20 4.67
C THR A 134 -26.62 12.02 5.79
N SER A 135 -25.86 12.95 6.41
CA SER A 135 -26.35 13.75 7.54
C SER A 135 -27.04 15.03 7.15
N PHE A 136 -26.59 15.69 6.08
CA PHE A 136 -27.08 17.04 5.72
C PHE A 136 -27.92 17.05 4.46
N GLY A 137 -28.08 15.93 3.78
CA GLY A 137 -28.64 15.87 2.44
C GLY A 137 -27.69 16.55 1.43
N ALA A 138 -27.68 16.11 0.21
CA ALA A 138 -26.76 16.66 -0.76
C ALA A 138 -27.39 16.81 -2.13
N ASN A 139 -26.90 17.78 -2.91
CA ASN A 139 -27.16 17.84 -4.32
C ASN A 139 -26.50 16.65 -5.05
N GLY A 140 -27.02 16.27 -6.22
CA GLY A 140 -26.56 15.13 -6.98
C GLY A 140 -25.05 15.14 -7.29
N ILE A 141 -24.44 16.33 -7.38
CA ILE A 141 -22.98 16.47 -7.62
C ILE A 141 -22.18 15.96 -6.42
N LEU A 142 -22.60 16.29 -5.19
CA LEU A 142 -21.89 15.85 -3.98
C LEU A 142 -22.05 14.33 -3.75
N ILE A 143 -23.25 13.79 -4.06
CA ILE A 143 -23.50 12.35 -4.03
C ILE A 143 -22.57 11.63 -5.04
N LEU A 144 -22.49 12.13 -6.27
CA LEU A 144 -21.62 11.57 -7.29
C LEU A 144 -20.14 11.63 -6.88
N ALA A 145 -19.69 12.75 -6.31
CA ALA A 145 -18.33 12.90 -5.80
C ALA A 145 -18.02 11.88 -4.67
N ALA A 146 -18.95 11.71 -3.72
CA ALA A 146 -18.81 10.74 -2.64
C ALA A 146 -18.72 9.31 -3.17
N MET A 147 -19.50 8.95 -4.18
CA MET A 147 -19.45 7.64 -4.82
C MET A 147 -18.14 7.38 -5.54
N ILE A 148 -17.67 8.32 -6.36
CA ILE A 148 -16.40 8.19 -7.08
C ILE A 148 -15.27 8.02 -6.09
N LEU A 149 -15.22 8.80 -5.02
CA LEU A 149 -14.17 8.72 -4.03
C LEU A 149 -14.25 7.41 -3.23
N THR A 150 -15.45 6.94 -2.90
CA THR A 150 -15.66 5.62 -2.28
C THR A 150 -15.14 4.49 -3.17
N LEU A 151 -15.45 4.53 -4.47
CA LEU A 151 -14.94 3.55 -5.43
C LEU A 151 -13.40 3.59 -5.52
N ILE A 152 -12.81 4.77 -5.59
CA ILE A 152 -11.35 4.94 -5.59
C ILE A 152 -10.75 4.35 -4.31
N SER A 153 -11.37 4.59 -3.15
CA SER A 153 -10.91 4.06 -1.86
C SER A 153 -10.93 2.52 -1.84
N ILE A 154 -11.99 1.91 -2.36
CA ILE A 154 -12.09 0.45 -2.49
C ILE A 154 -10.97 -0.08 -3.40
N CYS A 155 -10.73 0.57 -4.54
CA CYS A 155 -9.65 0.18 -5.46
C CYS A 155 -8.28 0.25 -4.80
N TYR A 156 -8.00 1.30 -4.03
CA TYR A 156 -6.76 1.39 -3.27
C TYR A 156 -6.64 0.29 -2.21
N MET A 157 -7.73 -0.08 -1.56
CA MET A 157 -7.74 -1.19 -0.59
C MET A 157 -7.41 -2.52 -1.27
N ILE A 158 -7.97 -2.80 -2.44
CA ILE A 158 -7.65 -4.01 -3.23
C ILE A 158 -6.16 -4.03 -3.62
N ILE A 159 -5.63 -2.91 -4.13
CA ILE A 159 -4.20 -2.80 -4.50
C ILE A 159 -3.30 -2.99 -3.27
N PHE A 160 -3.69 -2.43 -2.14
CA PHE A 160 -2.97 -2.57 -0.88
C PHE A 160 -2.97 -4.01 -0.38
N LEU A 161 -4.11 -4.70 -0.37
CA LEU A 161 -4.20 -6.11 0.00
C LEU A 161 -3.33 -7.00 -0.92
N ALA A 162 -3.35 -6.75 -2.22
CA ALA A 162 -2.48 -7.45 -3.17
C ALA A 162 -0.99 -7.21 -2.87
N ALA A 163 -0.61 -6.00 -2.46
CA ALA A 163 0.76 -5.68 -2.05
C ALA A 163 1.13 -6.39 -0.74
N LEU A 164 0.23 -6.44 0.25
CA LEU A 164 0.43 -7.18 1.50
C LEU A 164 0.64 -8.68 1.27
N ILE A 165 -0.17 -9.30 0.41
CA ILE A 165 -0.03 -10.72 0.06
C ILE A 165 1.35 -10.99 -0.53
N LYS A 166 1.84 -10.12 -1.43
CA LYS A 166 3.19 -10.25 -2.00
C LYS A 166 4.28 -10.13 -0.95
N ILE A 167 4.16 -9.19 -0.02
CA ILE A 167 5.12 -9.04 1.09
C ILE A 167 5.10 -10.27 1.98
N PHE A 168 3.91 -10.76 2.32
CA PHE A 168 3.75 -11.97 3.13
C PHE A 168 4.40 -13.19 2.45
N ALA A 169 4.15 -13.40 1.16
CA ALA A 169 4.77 -14.47 0.39
C ALA A 169 6.31 -14.40 0.41
N LEU A 170 6.87 -13.19 0.23
CA LEU A 170 8.32 -12.96 0.34
C LEU A 170 8.86 -13.25 1.75
N CYS A 171 8.10 -12.93 2.80
CA CYS A 171 8.48 -13.24 4.18
C CYS A 171 8.56 -14.74 4.40
N VAL A 172 7.54 -15.49 3.98
CA VAL A 172 7.47 -16.95 4.13
C VAL A 172 8.61 -17.62 3.36
N GLU A 173 8.84 -17.22 2.11
CA GLU A 173 9.95 -17.77 1.30
C GLU A 173 11.32 -17.51 1.94
N ASN A 174 11.54 -16.32 2.49
CA ASN A 174 12.80 -15.99 3.14
C ASN A 174 12.99 -16.77 4.45
N SER A 175 11.95 -16.91 5.27
CA SER A 175 12.03 -17.70 6.50
C SER A 175 12.35 -19.17 6.21
N ALA A 176 11.79 -19.73 5.14
CA ALA A 176 12.11 -21.08 4.70
C ALA A 176 13.57 -21.23 4.27
N LYS A 177 14.12 -20.24 3.54
CA LYS A 177 15.55 -20.23 3.14
C LYS A 177 16.47 -20.08 4.34
N GLU A 178 16.16 -19.19 5.28
CA GLU A 178 16.94 -19.01 6.51
C GLU A 178 16.97 -20.30 7.35
N ALA A 179 15.85 -20.99 7.48
CA ALA A 179 15.78 -22.28 8.18
C ALA A 179 16.65 -23.35 7.48
N GLN A 180 16.63 -23.44 6.15
CA GLN A 180 17.50 -24.36 5.40
C GLN A 180 18.99 -24.04 5.55
N GLU A 181 19.34 -22.75 5.56
CA GLU A 181 20.73 -22.32 5.77
C GLU A 181 21.23 -22.65 7.19
N GLU A 182 20.38 -22.48 8.20
CA GLU A 182 20.70 -22.86 9.58
C GLU A 182 20.89 -24.37 9.72
N GLU A 183 20.02 -25.17 9.12
CA GLU A 183 20.13 -26.63 9.12
C GLU A 183 21.42 -27.08 8.41
N ALA A 184 21.77 -26.50 7.26
CA ALA A 184 23.00 -26.78 6.55
C ALA A 184 24.26 -26.42 7.38
N LYS A 185 24.24 -25.30 8.09
CA LYS A 185 25.32 -24.90 9.01
C LYS A 185 25.44 -25.89 10.17
N TYR A 186 24.31 -26.28 10.78
CA TYR A 186 24.30 -27.26 11.87
C TYR A 186 24.90 -28.60 11.42
N ASN A 187 24.49 -29.14 10.28
CA ASN A 187 25.01 -30.38 9.70
C ASN A 187 26.51 -30.29 9.37
N SER A 188 26.99 -29.12 8.89
CA SER A 188 28.41 -28.87 8.64
C SER A 188 29.23 -28.88 9.93
N ILE A 189 28.73 -28.24 10.99
CA ILE A 189 29.40 -28.24 12.32
C ILE A 189 29.43 -29.64 12.88
N GLN A 190 28.34 -30.40 12.83
CA GLN A 190 28.27 -31.79 13.30
C GLN A 190 29.28 -32.69 12.58
N THR A 191 29.35 -32.61 11.23
CA THR A 191 30.32 -33.34 10.43
C THR A 191 31.75 -32.99 10.78
N THR A 192 32.02 -31.73 11.11
CA THR A 192 33.36 -31.27 11.52
C THR A 192 33.72 -31.82 12.90
N LEU A 193 32.80 -31.82 13.85
CA LEU A 193 32.97 -32.40 15.18
C LEU A 193 33.28 -33.90 15.11
N GLU A 194 32.52 -34.65 14.31
CA GLU A 194 32.77 -36.10 14.10
C GLU A 194 34.18 -36.38 13.50
N LYS A 195 34.63 -35.52 12.57
CA LYS A 195 35.98 -35.63 12.01
C LYS A 195 37.07 -35.38 13.06
N ILE A 196 36.86 -34.42 13.94
CA ILE A 196 37.79 -34.13 15.05
C ILE A 196 37.81 -35.28 16.04
N GLU A 197 36.67 -35.82 16.42
CA GLU A 197 36.57 -36.95 17.33
C GLU A 197 37.29 -38.21 16.80
N ARG A 198 37.15 -38.49 15.48
CA ARG A 198 37.87 -39.60 14.82
C ARG A 198 39.37 -39.40 14.77
N LYS A 199 39.91 -38.19 14.85
CA LYS A 199 41.35 -37.91 14.86
C LYS A 199 41.95 -37.96 16.27
N LEU A 200 41.11 -37.90 17.30
CA LEU A 200 41.53 -37.94 18.69
C LEU A 200 41.50 -39.36 19.29
N LYS A 201 40.85 -40.28 18.60
CA LYS A 201 40.92 -41.74 18.87
C LYS A 201 42.05 -42.38 18.07
#